data_6002c9bb92807579d24b234b1969900f
#
_entry.id   6002c9bb92807579d24b234b1969900f
#
_cell.length_a   1.000
_cell.length_b   1.000
_cell.length_c   1.000
_cell.angle_alpha   90.00
_cell.angle_beta   90.00
_cell.angle_gamma   90.00
#
_symmetry.space_group_name_H-M   'P 1'
#
loop_
_entity.id
_entity.type
_entity.pdbx_description
1 polymer ?
#
loop_
_entity_poly.entity_id
_entity_poly.type
_entity_poly.pdbx_seq_one_letter_code
_entity_poly.pdbx_strand_id
1 'polypeptide(L)'
;ILYLTAGKKANLYWNIPIANTTVVLLGTGTSITQAAMRLLAAAGVIVGFCGGGCTPLFSGAEIEWLSPQSEYRPTEYLQHWVSFWFDSEKRLQAAKYFQGKRCEYLEKIWGKDRELQKYAFYSDDMDVSKALDSYGRRIASALDVTQLLTAEAEFTKKLYKYAAQRTENGDFIRNHDGTDNANNFLNHGNYLAYGLGACTLWVLGIPHSLAVMHGKTRRGALVFDVADLIKDTIVLP
;
A
#
# COMPACT_ATOMS: atom_id res chain seq x y z
N ILE A 1 14.90 7.28 21.61
CA ILE A 1 15.27 8.38 20.68
C ILE A 1 14.25 9.49 20.81
N LEU A 2 14.71 10.72 20.75
CA LEU A 2 13.83 11.89 20.79
C LEU A 2 13.70 12.50 19.40
N TYR A 3 12.46 12.64 18.95
CA TYR A 3 12.12 13.44 17.79
C TYR A 3 11.77 14.85 18.21
N LEU A 4 12.47 15.82 17.62
CA LEU A 4 12.34 17.24 17.93
C LEU A 4 11.58 17.94 16.81
N THR A 5 10.52 18.66 17.16
CA THR A 5 9.83 19.57 16.22
C THR A 5 9.87 21.01 16.73
N ALA A 6 10.05 21.94 15.81
CA ALA A 6 9.96 23.36 16.14
C ALA A 6 8.49 23.74 16.42
N GLY A 7 8.21 24.19 17.62
CA GLY A 7 6.89 24.73 17.97
C GLY A 7 6.89 26.26 17.92
N LYS A 8 5.70 26.87 17.84
CA LYS A 8 5.56 28.35 17.80
C LYS A 8 6.10 29.06 19.04
N LYS A 9 6.09 28.43 20.22
CA LYS A 9 6.55 29.00 21.49
C LYS A 9 7.72 28.26 22.13
N ALA A 10 7.86 26.95 21.85
CA ALA A 10 8.94 26.10 22.36
C ALA A 10 9.07 24.88 21.45
N ASN A 11 10.24 24.25 21.46
CA ASN A 11 10.45 22.98 20.79
C ASN A 11 9.66 21.86 21.48
N LEU A 12 9.05 20.99 20.67
CA LEU A 12 8.34 19.82 21.15
C LEU A 12 9.21 18.58 21.02
N TYR A 13 9.20 17.75 22.05
CA TYR A 13 9.98 16.52 22.11
C TYR A 13 9.03 15.31 22.13
N TRP A 14 9.25 14.38 21.21
CA TRP A 14 8.50 13.15 21.12
C TRP A 14 9.44 11.97 21.34
N ASN A 15 9.10 11.09 22.26
CA ASN A 15 9.87 9.88 22.46
C ASN A 15 9.50 8.80 21.44
N ILE A 16 10.51 8.26 20.76
CA ILE A 16 10.36 7.09 19.89
C ILE A 16 10.83 5.87 20.67
N PRO A 17 9.93 4.95 21.07
CA PRO A 17 10.28 3.74 21.84
C PRO A 17 10.95 2.70 20.92
N ILE A 18 12.27 2.70 20.87
CA ILE A 18 13.07 1.89 19.94
C ILE A 18 12.74 0.39 20.06
N ALA A 19 12.49 -0.10 21.27
CA ALA A 19 12.21 -1.54 21.49
C ALA A 19 10.96 -2.05 20.75
N ASN A 20 10.03 -1.15 20.41
CA ASN A 20 8.78 -1.49 19.74
C ASN A 20 8.71 -0.93 18.32
N THR A 21 9.87 -0.51 17.77
CA THR A 21 9.95 0.10 16.44
C THR A 21 10.70 -0.83 15.51
N THR A 22 10.07 -1.21 14.41
CA THR A 22 10.69 -2.00 13.34
C THR A 22 11.28 -1.11 12.25
N VAL A 23 10.59 -0.02 11.92
CA VAL A 23 10.95 0.92 10.84
C VAL A 23 10.74 2.35 11.30
N VAL A 24 11.64 3.24 10.93
CA VAL A 24 11.48 4.70 11.00
C VAL A 24 11.53 5.27 9.59
N LEU A 25 10.49 5.97 9.18
CA LEU A 25 10.42 6.65 7.89
C LEU A 25 10.68 8.14 8.09
N LEU A 26 11.73 8.65 7.44
CA LEU A 26 12.14 10.06 7.48
C LEU A 26 11.59 10.77 6.24
N GLY A 27 10.62 11.64 6.45
CA GLY A 27 10.02 12.45 5.39
C GLY A 27 10.84 13.70 5.07
N THR A 28 10.36 14.46 4.10
CA THR A 28 10.99 15.68 3.59
C THR A 28 11.31 16.67 4.73
N GLY A 29 12.53 17.19 4.72
CA GLY A 29 13.01 18.16 5.71
C GLY A 29 13.40 17.56 7.07
N THR A 30 13.30 16.24 7.24
CA THR A 30 13.74 15.56 8.46
C THR A 30 15.26 15.32 8.41
N SER A 31 15.93 15.50 9.53
CA SER A 31 17.33 15.15 9.72
C SER A 31 17.49 14.19 10.89
N ILE A 32 18.52 13.36 10.84
CA ILE A 32 18.85 12.40 11.89
C ILE A 32 20.31 12.58 12.29
N THR A 33 20.59 12.56 13.59
CA THR A 33 21.98 12.60 14.08
C THR A 33 22.63 11.24 13.92
N GLN A 34 23.96 11.23 13.74
CA GLN A 34 24.73 9.98 13.69
C GLN A 34 24.54 9.12 14.97
N ALA A 35 24.44 9.76 16.13
CA ALA A 35 24.21 9.06 17.40
C ALA A 35 22.82 8.37 17.42
N ALA A 36 21.76 9.04 16.94
CA ALA A 36 20.44 8.44 16.83
C ALA A 36 20.44 7.29 15.82
N MET A 37 21.10 7.44 14.68
CA MET A 37 21.24 6.39 13.67
C MET A 37 21.94 5.14 14.24
N ARG A 38 23.02 5.32 15.02
CA ARG A 38 23.71 4.20 15.68
C ARG A 38 22.84 3.46 16.67
N LEU A 39 22.01 4.17 17.43
CA LEU A 39 21.08 3.54 18.38
C LEU A 39 19.99 2.74 17.64
N LEU A 40 19.45 3.29 16.55
CA LEU A 40 18.47 2.56 15.72
C LEU A 40 19.10 1.31 15.10
N ALA A 41 20.29 1.43 14.52
CA ALA A 41 21.01 0.30 13.95
C ALA A 41 21.34 -0.80 14.97
N ALA A 42 21.79 -0.41 16.18
CA ALA A 42 22.06 -1.36 17.26
C ALA A 42 20.81 -2.09 17.73
N ALA A 43 19.63 -1.47 17.62
CA ALA A 43 18.34 -2.05 17.96
C ALA A 43 17.70 -2.84 16.79
N GLY A 44 18.35 -2.94 15.62
CA GLY A 44 17.80 -3.61 14.44
C GLY A 44 16.68 -2.84 13.73
N VAL A 45 16.54 -1.53 14.01
CA VAL A 45 15.51 -0.69 13.38
C VAL A 45 15.96 -0.24 11.99
N ILE A 46 15.13 -0.49 10.98
CA ILE A 46 15.34 -0.04 9.62
C ILE A 46 14.99 1.45 9.52
N VAL A 47 15.81 2.23 8.80
CA VAL A 47 15.54 3.63 8.54
C VAL A 47 15.33 3.83 7.03
N GLY A 48 14.16 4.36 6.66
CA GLY A 48 13.81 4.70 5.29
C GLY A 48 13.77 6.20 5.08
N PHE A 49 14.29 6.68 3.95
CA PHE A 49 14.14 8.05 3.48
C PHE A 49 13.04 8.10 2.43
N CYS A 50 11.99 8.87 2.70
CA CYS A 50 10.82 8.95 1.84
C CYS A 50 10.41 10.41 1.58
N GLY A 51 9.46 10.60 0.69
CA GLY A 51 8.79 11.87 0.49
C GLY A 51 7.87 12.27 1.66
N GLY A 52 7.13 13.34 1.50
CA GLY A 52 6.16 13.79 2.50
C GLY A 52 5.09 12.73 2.78
N GLY A 53 4.74 12.55 4.06
CA GLY A 53 3.69 11.61 4.45
C GLY A 53 3.98 10.14 4.13
N CYS A 54 5.23 9.72 4.16
CA CYS A 54 5.67 8.35 3.84
C CYS A 54 5.48 7.94 2.35
N THR A 55 5.30 8.91 1.46
CA THR A 55 5.29 8.64 0.02
C THR A 55 6.68 8.20 -0.46
N PRO A 56 6.79 7.46 -1.58
CA PRO A 56 8.07 7.14 -2.18
C PRO A 56 8.92 8.40 -2.43
N LEU A 57 10.23 8.32 -2.21
CA LEU A 57 11.16 9.45 -2.38
C LEU A 57 11.33 9.80 -3.85
N PHE A 58 11.45 8.77 -4.69
CA PHE A 58 11.59 8.89 -6.14
C PHE A 58 10.47 8.09 -6.83
N SER A 59 10.18 8.46 -8.05
CA SER A 59 9.15 7.87 -8.92
C SER A 59 8.44 6.58 -8.44
N GLY A 60 7.31 6.73 -7.87
CA GLY A 60 6.26 5.73 -7.76
C GLY A 60 6.42 4.68 -6.65
N ALA A 61 7.59 4.10 -6.42
CA ALA A 61 7.69 2.93 -5.53
C ALA A 61 8.98 2.86 -4.70
N GLU A 62 9.82 3.89 -4.71
CA GLU A 62 11.13 3.81 -4.08
C GLU A 62 11.26 4.67 -2.84
N ILE A 63 11.69 4.01 -1.78
CA ILE A 63 12.17 4.58 -0.52
C ILE A 63 13.63 4.18 -0.41
N GLU A 64 14.51 5.12 -0.09
CA GLU A 64 15.91 4.82 0.19
C GLU A 64 16.04 4.32 1.63
N TRP A 65 16.75 3.19 1.79
CA TRP A 65 16.84 2.48 3.05
C TRP A 65 18.26 2.45 3.59
N LEU A 66 18.38 2.66 4.90
CA LEU A 66 19.55 2.30 5.68
C LEU A 66 19.20 1.12 6.57
N SER A 67 19.80 -0.01 6.29
CA SER A 67 19.66 -1.22 7.08
C SER A 67 20.80 -1.34 8.08
N PRO A 68 20.55 -1.78 9.32
CA PRO A 68 21.62 -2.06 10.26
C PRO A 68 22.49 -3.20 9.72
N GLN A 69 23.79 -3.15 9.99
CA GLN A 69 24.73 -4.19 9.52
C GLN A 69 24.42 -5.57 10.09
N SER A 70 23.83 -5.61 11.28
CA SER A 70 23.41 -6.85 11.95
C SER A 70 21.96 -7.23 11.65
N GLU A 71 21.33 -6.57 10.68
CA GLU A 71 19.95 -6.84 10.34
C GLU A 71 19.78 -8.27 9.84
N TYR A 72 18.87 -8.97 10.47
CA TYR A 72 18.40 -10.27 10.04
C TYR A 72 17.03 -10.13 9.40
N ARG A 73 16.96 -10.21 8.08
CA ARG A 73 15.69 -10.35 7.37
C ARG A 73 15.34 -11.81 7.20
N PRO A 74 14.05 -12.16 7.33
CA PRO A 74 13.61 -13.52 7.09
C PRO A 74 13.90 -13.92 5.64
N THR A 75 14.87 -14.79 5.40
CA THR A 75 15.20 -15.26 4.05
C THR A 75 14.20 -16.30 3.54
N GLU A 76 13.47 -16.95 4.44
CA GLU A 76 12.45 -17.95 4.11
C GLU A 76 11.32 -17.39 3.23
N TYR A 77 10.89 -16.15 3.47
CA TYR A 77 9.85 -15.51 2.63
C TYR A 77 10.33 -15.32 1.20
N LEU A 78 11.57 -14.85 1.02
CA LEU A 78 12.16 -14.71 -0.31
C LEU A 78 12.30 -16.08 -0.98
N GLN A 79 12.79 -17.08 -0.27
CA GLN A 79 12.96 -18.44 -0.80
C GLN A 79 11.63 -19.02 -1.25
N HIS A 80 10.58 -18.92 -0.43
CA HIS A 80 9.24 -19.36 -0.81
C HIS A 80 8.69 -18.55 -1.99
N TRP A 81 8.90 -17.24 -2.02
CA TRP A 81 8.43 -16.39 -3.12
C TRP A 81 9.09 -16.79 -4.45
N VAL A 82 10.39 -16.98 -4.46
CA VAL A 82 11.15 -17.37 -5.66
C VAL A 82 10.79 -18.78 -6.10
N SER A 83 10.48 -19.69 -5.17
CA SER A 83 10.15 -21.08 -5.48
C SER A 83 8.93 -21.25 -6.40
N PHE A 84 7.99 -20.31 -6.36
CA PHE A 84 6.81 -20.33 -7.24
C PHE A 84 6.83 -19.28 -8.35
N TRP A 85 7.61 -18.20 -8.20
CA TRP A 85 7.48 -17.01 -9.04
C TRP A 85 7.78 -17.27 -10.53
N PHE A 86 8.66 -18.18 -10.84
CA PHE A 86 9.00 -18.56 -12.23
C PHE A 86 7.90 -19.41 -12.90
N ASP A 87 7.06 -20.06 -12.13
CA ASP A 87 5.92 -20.83 -12.59
C ASP A 87 4.74 -19.88 -12.82
N SER A 88 4.31 -19.76 -14.09
CA SER A 88 3.23 -18.83 -14.48
C SER A 88 1.87 -19.20 -13.87
N GLU A 89 1.60 -20.49 -13.68
CA GLU A 89 0.35 -20.94 -13.09
C GLU A 89 0.31 -20.65 -11.59
N LYS A 90 1.38 -20.97 -10.87
CA LYS A 90 1.49 -20.66 -9.44
C LYS A 90 1.49 -19.15 -9.19
N ARG A 91 2.14 -18.37 -10.06
CA ARG A 91 2.09 -16.91 -9.98
C ARG A 91 0.69 -16.36 -10.19
N LEU A 92 -0.09 -16.93 -11.13
CA LEU A 92 -1.49 -16.58 -11.31
C LEU A 92 -2.32 -16.92 -10.06
N GLN A 93 -2.08 -18.08 -9.45
CA GLN A 93 -2.76 -18.44 -8.19
C GLN A 93 -2.43 -17.46 -7.06
N ALA A 94 -1.17 -17.04 -6.94
CA ALA A 94 -0.77 -16.00 -5.98
C ALA A 94 -1.47 -14.66 -6.26
N ALA A 95 -1.57 -14.24 -7.53
CA ALA A 95 -2.30 -13.04 -7.92
C ALA A 95 -3.80 -13.14 -7.57
N LYS A 96 -4.44 -14.27 -7.86
CA LYS A 96 -5.83 -14.54 -7.46
C LYS A 96 -6.02 -14.47 -5.94
N TYR A 97 -5.10 -15.04 -5.20
CA TYR A 97 -5.12 -15.00 -3.73
C TYR A 97 -5.05 -13.56 -3.22
N PHE A 98 -4.16 -12.72 -3.77
CA PHE A 98 -4.09 -11.31 -3.41
C PHE A 98 -5.40 -10.59 -3.68
N GLN A 99 -5.98 -10.77 -4.85
CA GLN A 99 -7.25 -10.12 -5.19
C GLN A 99 -8.42 -10.62 -4.33
N GLY A 100 -8.43 -11.90 -3.95
CA GLY A 100 -9.37 -12.43 -2.97
C GLY A 100 -9.21 -11.76 -1.59
N LYS A 101 -7.97 -11.62 -1.11
CA LYS A 101 -7.69 -10.93 0.16
C LYS A 101 -8.05 -9.44 0.13
N ARG A 102 -7.89 -8.77 -1.00
CA ARG A 102 -8.36 -7.40 -1.22
C ARG A 102 -9.88 -7.29 -0.99
N CYS A 103 -10.67 -8.21 -1.55
CA CYS A 103 -12.12 -8.25 -1.34
C CYS A 103 -12.48 -8.52 0.13
N GLU A 104 -11.89 -9.55 0.74
CA GLU A 104 -12.11 -9.89 2.16
C GLU A 104 -11.80 -8.71 3.09
N TYR A 105 -10.73 -7.96 2.78
CA TYR A 105 -10.31 -6.83 3.59
C TYR A 105 -11.28 -5.66 3.44
N LEU A 106 -11.75 -5.37 2.23
CA LEU A 106 -12.77 -4.36 1.97
C LEU A 106 -14.06 -4.70 2.73
N GLU A 107 -14.59 -5.92 2.59
CA GLU A 107 -15.79 -6.37 3.30
C GLU A 107 -15.64 -6.22 4.82
N LYS A 108 -14.49 -6.65 5.35
CA LYS A 108 -14.21 -6.59 6.79
C LYS A 108 -14.20 -5.15 7.32
N ILE A 109 -13.55 -4.23 6.63
CA ILE A 109 -13.38 -2.85 7.11
C ILE A 109 -14.65 -2.05 6.89
N TRP A 110 -15.22 -2.04 5.69
CA TRP A 110 -16.46 -1.29 5.42
C TRP A 110 -17.66 -1.83 6.20
N GLY A 111 -17.63 -3.14 6.57
CA GLY A 111 -18.66 -3.74 7.43
C GLY A 111 -18.54 -3.38 8.92
N LYS A 112 -17.38 -2.85 9.38
CA LYS A 112 -17.11 -2.64 10.82
C LYS A 112 -16.71 -1.22 11.20
N ASP A 113 -16.14 -0.47 10.26
CA ASP A 113 -15.60 0.86 10.55
C ASP A 113 -16.72 1.89 10.64
N ARG A 114 -16.95 2.40 11.87
CA ARG A 114 -18.02 3.34 12.15
C ARG A 114 -17.80 4.72 11.52
N GLU A 115 -16.55 5.12 11.28
CA GLU A 115 -16.26 6.39 10.62
C GLU A 115 -16.63 6.30 9.14
N LEU A 116 -16.29 5.22 8.45
CA LEU A 116 -16.69 4.99 7.06
C LEU A 116 -18.22 4.90 6.92
N GLN A 117 -18.89 4.26 7.87
CA GLN A 117 -20.35 4.16 7.87
C GLN A 117 -21.07 5.51 8.01
N LYS A 118 -20.45 6.51 8.67
CA LYS A 118 -21.00 7.88 8.70
C LYS A 118 -21.08 8.53 7.32
N TYR A 119 -20.20 8.12 6.41
CA TYR A 119 -20.19 8.56 5.02
C TYR A 119 -20.86 7.57 4.05
N ALA A 120 -21.68 6.67 4.60
CA ALA A 120 -22.45 5.66 3.86
C ALA A 120 -21.59 4.66 3.07
N PHE A 121 -20.39 4.35 3.54
CA PHE A 121 -19.57 3.24 3.01
C PHE A 121 -19.94 1.95 3.75
N TYR A 122 -20.68 1.08 3.10
CA TYR A 122 -21.13 -0.21 3.63
C TYR A 122 -20.75 -1.34 2.70
N SER A 123 -20.24 -2.44 3.25
CA SER A 123 -19.90 -3.63 2.46
C SER A 123 -21.13 -4.40 1.99
N ASP A 124 -22.25 -4.30 2.70
CA ASP A 124 -23.53 -4.95 2.38
C ASP A 124 -24.46 -4.08 1.49
N ASP A 125 -24.00 -2.88 1.10
CA ASP A 125 -24.69 -2.11 0.06
C ASP A 125 -24.82 -2.93 -1.22
N MET A 126 -26.01 -2.85 -1.86
CA MET A 126 -26.35 -3.69 -3.01
C MET A 126 -25.35 -3.53 -4.17
N ASP A 127 -24.87 -2.32 -4.44
CA ASP A 127 -23.91 -2.07 -5.53
C ASP A 127 -22.53 -2.62 -5.21
N VAL A 128 -22.08 -2.51 -3.94
CA VAL A 128 -20.81 -3.06 -3.47
C VAL A 128 -20.86 -4.58 -3.46
N SER A 129 -21.90 -5.17 -2.90
CA SER A 129 -22.10 -6.63 -2.85
C SER A 129 -22.11 -7.23 -4.26
N LYS A 130 -22.88 -6.64 -5.19
CA LYS A 130 -22.88 -7.07 -6.61
C LYS A 130 -21.51 -6.93 -7.28
N ALA A 131 -20.77 -5.86 -6.96
CA ALA A 131 -19.44 -5.65 -7.51
C ALA A 131 -18.46 -6.72 -7.00
N LEU A 132 -18.48 -7.01 -5.69
CA LEU A 132 -17.68 -8.05 -5.06
C LEU A 132 -17.99 -9.45 -5.60
N ASP A 133 -19.26 -9.82 -5.69
CA ASP A 133 -19.69 -11.09 -6.24
C ASP A 133 -19.25 -11.27 -7.70
N SER A 134 -19.45 -10.23 -8.50
CA SER A 134 -19.02 -10.24 -9.91
C SER A 134 -17.51 -10.38 -10.03
N TYR A 135 -16.76 -9.66 -9.20
CA TYR A 135 -15.30 -9.72 -9.21
C TYR A 135 -14.79 -11.06 -8.71
N GLY A 136 -15.34 -11.60 -7.62
CA GLY A 136 -15.00 -12.92 -7.10
C GLY A 136 -15.15 -14.04 -8.13
N ARG A 137 -16.27 -14.04 -8.90
CA ARG A 137 -16.44 -14.99 -10.01
C ARG A 137 -15.38 -14.86 -11.09
N ARG A 138 -14.99 -13.63 -11.43
CA ARG A 138 -13.95 -13.37 -12.45
C ARG A 138 -12.55 -13.71 -11.96
N ILE A 139 -12.24 -13.49 -10.68
CA ILE A 139 -11.00 -13.96 -10.06
C ILE A 139 -10.92 -15.49 -10.19
N ALA A 140 -11.97 -16.20 -9.83
CA ALA A 140 -11.99 -17.66 -9.90
C ALA A 140 -11.79 -18.18 -11.33
N SER A 141 -12.47 -17.58 -12.32
CA SER A 141 -12.47 -18.02 -13.71
C SER A 141 -11.28 -17.51 -14.55
N ALA A 142 -10.49 -16.55 -14.08
CA ALA A 142 -9.38 -15.99 -14.85
C ALA A 142 -8.35 -17.09 -15.20
N LEU A 143 -7.98 -17.17 -16.46
CA LEU A 143 -7.00 -18.14 -16.98
C LEU A 143 -5.59 -17.57 -17.07
N ASP A 144 -5.46 -16.24 -17.01
CA ASP A 144 -4.20 -15.53 -17.08
C ASP A 144 -4.27 -14.18 -16.33
N VAL A 145 -3.12 -13.55 -16.16
CA VAL A 145 -2.98 -12.26 -15.47
C VAL A 145 -3.69 -11.13 -16.22
N THR A 146 -3.79 -11.18 -17.55
CA THR A 146 -4.46 -10.14 -18.36
C THR A 146 -5.96 -10.10 -18.07
N GLN A 147 -6.58 -11.29 -17.99
CA GLN A 147 -7.99 -11.39 -17.60
C GLN A 147 -8.22 -10.89 -16.18
N LEU A 148 -7.30 -11.20 -15.26
CA LEU A 148 -7.37 -10.74 -13.87
C LEU A 148 -7.23 -9.20 -13.79
N LEU A 149 -6.29 -8.60 -14.51
CA LEU A 149 -6.14 -7.13 -14.60
C LEU A 149 -7.39 -6.46 -15.20
N THR A 150 -7.99 -7.06 -16.22
CA THR A 150 -9.24 -6.54 -16.80
C THR A 150 -10.37 -6.59 -15.78
N ALA A 151 -10.49 -7.70 -15.05
CA ALA A 151 -11.49 -7.84 -14.00
C ALA A 151 -11.28 -6.83 -12.87
N GLU A 152 -10.02 -6.61 -12.46
CA GLU A 152 -9.60 -5.62 -11.47
C GLU A 152 -9.99 -4.19 -11.89
N ALA A 153 -9.68 -3.81 -13.12
CA ALA A 153 -10.00 -2.48 -13.63
C ALA A 153 -11.51 -2.19 -13.66
N GLU A 154 -12.33 -3.19 -14.00
CA GLU A 154 -13.79 -3.06 -13.97
C GLU A 154 -14.34 -2.97 -12.54
N PHE A 155 -13.79 -3.76 -11.62
CA PHE A 155 -14.15 -3.71 -10.21
C PHE A 155 -13.83 -2.34 -9.62
N THR A 156 -12.61 -1.84 -9.82
CA THR A 156 -12.17 -0.52 -9.34
C THR A 156 -13.02 0.62 -9.89
N LYS A 157 -13.41 0.57 -11.18
CA LYS A 157 -14.33 1.56 -11.77
C LYS A 157 -15.69 1.59 -11.06
N LYS A 158 -16.23 0.44 -10.67
CA LYS A 158 -17.50 0.38 -9.93
C LYS A 158 -17.35 1.01 -8.54
N LEU A 159 -16.22 0.73 -7.86
CA LEU A 159 -15.94 1.33 -6.57
C LEU A 159 -15.75 2.86 -6.67
N TYR A 160 -15.06 3.36 -7.69
CA TYR A 160 -14.96 4.81 -7.93
C TYR A 160 -16.32 5.46 -8.11
N LYS A 161 -17.20 4.85 -8.92
CA LYS A 161 -18.56 5.35 -9.09
C LYS A 161 -19.34 5.36 -7.77
N TYR A 162 -19.22 4.29 -6.99
CA TYR A 162 -19.84 4.18 -5.68
C TYR A 162 -19.36 5.28 -4.72
N ALA A 163 -18.05 5.49 -4.63
CA ALA A 163 -17.47 6.52 -3.77
C ALA A 163 -17.86 7.93 -4.22
N ALA A 164 -17.80 8.21 -5.53
CA ALA A 164 -18.14 9.50 -6.09
C ALA A 164 -19.59 9.95 -5.75
N GLN A 165 -20.53 9.01 -5.76
CA GLN A 165 -21.91 9.29 -5.38
C GLN A 165 -22.07 9.69 -3.90
N ARG A 166 -21.18 9.23 -3.03
CA ARG A 166 -21.20 9.48 -1.57
C ARG A 166 -20.41 10.70 -1.14
N THR A 167 -19.57 11.21 -2.01
CA THR A 167 -18.68 12.36 -1.76
C THR A 167 -19.05 13.58 -2.61
N GLU A 168 -20.27 13.62 -3.15
CA GLU A 168 -20.79 14.73 -3.99
C GLU A 168 -19.95 14.98 -5.26
N ASN A 169 -19.24 13.95 -5.75
CA ASN A 169 -18.43 13.99 -6.97
C ASN A 169 -19.04 13.09 -8.07
N GLY A 170 -20.36 13.20 -8.30
CA GLY A 170 -21.12 12.30 -9.19
C GLY A 170 -20.57 12.15 -10.62
N ASP A 171 -19.93 13.19 -11.15
CA ASP A 171 -19.31 13.19 -12.48
C ASP A 171 -17.83 12.82 -12.47
N PHE A 172 -17.34 12.21 -11.38
CA PHE A 172 -15.94 11.85 -11.24
C PHE A 172 -15.47 10.87 -12.32
N ILE A 173 -14.38 11.21 -12.97
CA ILE A 173 -13.63 10.36 -13.88
C ILE A 173 -12.19 10.27 -13.37
N ARG A 174 -11.73 9.04 -13.11
CA ARG A 174 -10.35 8.84 -12.69
C ARG A 174 -9.38 9.24 -13.81
N ASN A 175 -8.57 10.25 -13.50
CA ASN A 175 -7.49 10.71 -14.36
C ASN A 175 -6.21 10.90 -13.54
N HIS A 176 -5.16 10.18 -13.88
CA HIS A 176 -3.87 10.26 -13.16
C HIS A 176 -3.20 11.64 -13.29
N ASP A 177 -3.45 12.35 -14.37
CA ASP A 177 -2.95 13.69 -14.64
C ASP A 177 -3.98 14.79 -14.33
N GLY A 178 -5.13 14.38 -13.74
CA GLY A 178 -6.19 15.31 -13.35
C GLY A 178 -5.74 16.22 -12.20
N THR A 179 -6.12 17.49 -12.28
CA THR A 179 -5.77 18.53 -11.30
C THR A 179 -6.92 18.86 -10.35
N ASP A 180 -8.07 18.20 -10.51
CA ASP A 180 -9.18 18.32 -9.57
C ASP A 180 -8.86 17.69 -8.21
N ASN A 181 -9.59 18.13 -7.18
CA ASN A 181 -9.31 17.71 -5.81
C ASN A 181 -9.40 16.19 -5.62
N ALA A 182 -10.41 15.54 -6.20
CA ALA A 182 -10.63 14.11 -6.02
C ALA A 182 -9.48 13.29 -6.63
N ASN A 183 -9.05 13.62 -7.86
CA ASN A 183 -7.90 12.97 -8.49
C ASN A 183 -6.60 13.24 -7.74
N ASN A 184 -6.38 14.47 -7.23
CA ASN A 184 -5.21 14.81 -6.43
C ASN A 184 -5.17 14.03 -5.11
N PHE A 185 -6.28 13.92 -4.39
CA PHE A 185 -6.38 13.12 -3.16
C PHE A 185 -6.12 11.64 -3.43
N LEU A 186 -6.72 11.08 -4.46
CA LEU A 186 -6.47 9.69 -4.85
C LEU A 186 -5.02 9.44 -5.26
N ASN A 187 -4.40 10.38 -5.99
CA ASN A 187 -2.98 10.29 -6.33
C ASN A 187 -2.12 10.25 -5.06
N HIS A 188 -2.37 11.19 -4.14
CA HIS A 188 -1.62 11.26 -2.88
C HIS A 188 -1.85 10.01 -2.01
N GLY A 189 -3.09 9.58 -1.83
CA GLY A 189 -3.42 8.37 -1.08
C GLY A 189 -2.80 7.11 -1.69
N ASN A 190 -2.77 7.00 -3.02
CA ASN A 190 -2.07 5.91 -3.70
C ASN A 190 -0.57 5.93 -3.43
N TYR A 191 0.07 7.11 -3.40
CA TYR A 191 1.50 7.21 -3.05
C TYR A 191 1.77 6.78 -1.61
N LEU A 192 0.89 7.12 -0.66
CA LEU A 192 0.97 6.62 0.72
C LEU A 192 0.87 5.09 0.76
N ALA A 193 -0.08 4.51 0.04
CA ALA A 193 -0.23 3.05 -0.05
C ALA A 193 1.01 2.39 -0.67
N TYR A 194 1.62 2.99 -1.69
CA TYR A 194 2.87 2.50 -2.28
C TYR A 194 4.03 2.58 -1.28
N GLY A 195 4.14 3.66 -0.50
CA GLY A 195 5.14 3.79 0.56
C GLY A 195 5.02 2.68 1.61
N LEU A 196 3.79 2.40 2.07
CA LEU A 196 3.51 1.31 3.01
C LEU A 196 3.80 -0.06 2.40
N GLY A 197 3.43 -0.29 1.14
CA GLY A 197 3.74 -1.52 0.40
C GLY A 197 5.25 -1.74 0.27
N ALA A 198 6.00 -0.70 -0.08
CA ALA A 198 7.45 -0.76 -0.18
C ALA A 198 8.10 -1.06 1.18
N CYS A 199 7.64 -0.42 2.24
CA CYS A 199 8.09 -0.68 3.61
C CYS A 199 7.84 -2.14 4.01
N THR A 200 6.64 -2.65 3.76
CA THR A 200 6.27 -4.04 4.07
C THR A 200 7.18 -5.03 3.35
N LEU A 201 7.39 -4.86 2.06
CA LEU A 201 8.25 -5.74 1.27
C LEU A 201 9.71 -5.68 1.72
N TRP A 202 10.18 -4.49 2.09
CA TRP A 202 11.52 -4.32 2.61
C TRP A 202 11.71 -5.09 3.92
N VAL A 203 10.77 -4.97 4.87
CA VAL A 203 10.78 -5.70 6.15
C VAL A 203 10.75 -7.21 5.93
N LEU A 204 9.95 -7.67 4.96
CA LEU A 204 9.86 -9.10 4.61
C LEU A 204 11.05 -9.63 3.79
N GLY A 205 11.95 -8.75 3.33
CA GLY A 205 13.09 -9.13 2.50
C GLY A 205 12.72 -9.59 1.08
N ILE A 206 11.54 -9.20 0.59
CA ILE A 206 11.07 -9.58 -0.75
C ILE A 206 11.37 -8.45 -1.75
N PRO A 207 12.13 -8.70 -2.82
CA PRO A 207 12.44 -7.69 -3.83
C PRO A 207 11.19 -7.14 -4.52
N HIS A 208 11.14 -5.83 -4.69
CA HIS A 208 10.02 -5.12 -5.31
C HIS A 208 9.75 -5.50 -6.77
N SER A 209 10.72 -6.12 -7.44
CA SER A 209 10.63 -6.54 -8.85
C SER A 209 9.86 -7.85 -9.08
N LEU A 210 9.57 -8.62 -8.03
CA LEU A 210 8.96 -9.95 -8.16
C LEU A 210 7.43 -9.90 -8.13
N ALA A 211 6.83 -9.05 -8.97
CA ALA A 211 5.38 -8.90 -9.07
C ALA A 211 4.67 -10.18 -9.50
N VAL A 212 3.45 -10.36 -9.02
CA VAL A 212 2.57 -11.46 -9.43
C VAL A 212 1.52 -11.05 -10.46
N MET A 213 1.11 -9.77 -10.45
CA MET A 213 0.08 -9.24 -11.35
C MET A 213 0.54 -8.04 -12.17
N HIS A 214 1.12 -7.01 -11.55
CA HIS A 214 1.49 -5.76 -12.19
C HIS A 214 2.81 -5.83 -12.96
N GLY A 215 2.83 -6.49 -14.08
CA GLY A 215 3.84 -6.37 -15.14
C GLY A 215 5.31 -6.65 -14.79
N LYS A 216 5.97 -7.44 -15.60
CA LYS A 216 7.37 -7.84 -15.41
C LYS A 216 8.39 -6.70 -15.59
N THR A 217 8.01 -5.63 -16.28
CA THR A 217 8.91 -4.55 -16.68
C THR A 217 8.73 -3.27 -15.89
N ARG A 218 7.69 -3.19 -15.08
CA ARG A 218 7.43 -2.00 -14.25
C ARG A 218 8.34 -2.03 -13.02
N ARG A 219 9.12 -0.98 -12.85
CA ARG A 219 9.95 -0.81 -11.65
C ARG A 219 9.07 -0.84 -10.39
N GLY A 220 9.46 -1.64 -9.41
CA GLY A 220 8.71 -1.76 -8.16
C GLY A 220 7.33 -2.41 -8.30
N ALA A 221 7.07 -3.21 -9.33
CA ALA A 221 5.74 -3.71 -9.67
C ALA A 221 5.05 -4.48 -8.53
N LEU A 222 5.79 -5.20 -7.68
CA LEU A 222 5.22 -5.89 -6.52
C LEU A 222 4.68 -4.93 -5.46
N VAL A 223 5.22 -3.71 -5.38
CA VAL A 223 4.70 -2.66 -4.48
C VAL A 223 3.25 -2.32 -4.84
N PHE A 224 2.91 -2.31 -6.13
CA PHE A 224 1.54 -2.07 -6.59
C PHE A 224 0.61 -3.23 -6.23
N ASP A 225 1.07 -4.49 -6.41
CA ASP A 225 0.31 -5.68 -6.01
C ASP A 225 -0.03 -5.65 -4.51
N VAL A 226 0.93 -5.27 -3.66
CA VAL A 226 0.73 -5.18 -2.20
C VAL A 226 -0.15 -3.98 -1.82
N ALA A 227 0.07 -2.83 -2.45
CA ALA A 227 -0.73 -1.63 -2.18
C ALA A 227 -2.21 -1.83 -2.53
N ASP A 228 -2.52 -2.61 -3.55
CA ASP A 228 -3.91 -2.90 -3.95
C ASP A 228 -4.71 -3.60 -2.84
N LEU A 229 -4.06 -4.30 -1.91
CA LEU A 229 -4.72 -4.91 -0.76
C LEU A 229 -5.46 -3.89 0.12
N ILE A 230 -4.99 -2.64 0.15
CA ILE A 230 -5.51 -1.61 1.07
C ILE A 230 -6.12 -0.40 0.37
N LYS A 231 -5.83 -0.17 -0.91
CA LYS A 231 -6.24 1.06 -1.62
C LYS A 231 -7.75 1.27 -1.62
N ASP A 232 -8.52 0.25 -1.98
CA ASP A 232 -9.98 0.39 -2.04
C ASP A 232 -10.59 0.56 -0.66
N THR A 233 -9.94 0.01 0.34
CA THR A 233 -10.47 -0.02 1.70
C THR A 233 -10.22 1.27 2.45
N ILE A 234 -9.06 1.90 2.24
CA ILE A 234 -8.57 3.02 3.07
C ILE A 234 -8.41 4.30 2.26
N VAL A 235 -7.97 4.21 0.99
CA VAL A 235 -7.68 5.40 0.17
C VAL A 235 -8.92 5.90 -0.56
N LEU A 236 -9.79 4.98 -0.99
CA LEU A 236 -10.96 5.33 -1.79
C LEU A 236 -12.05 6.06 -0.98
N PRO A 237 -12.39 5.66 0.26
CA PRO A 237 -13.33 6.43 1.08
C PRO A 237 -12.78 7.77 1.51
#